data_daa150c390f39f59e30e8ee6035182b1
#
_entry.id   daa150c390f39f59e30e8ee6035182b1
#
_cell.length_a   1.000
_cell.length_b   1.000
_cell.length_c   1.000
_cell.angle_alpha   90.00
_cell.angle_beta   90.00
_cell.angle_gamma   90.00
#
_symmetry.space_group_name_H-M   'P 1'
#
loop_
_entity.id
_entity.type
_entity.pdbx_description
1 polymer ?
#
loop_
_entity_poly.entity_id
_entity_poly.type
_entity_poly.pdbx_seq_one_letter_code
_entity_poly.pdbx_strand_id
1 'polypeptide(L)' 'MRNIPYDNIWGLELPREVQLQRMLRVMEQELTEKQKAYLSAYYFEELSPTQIARRYGIHRSTVTHTLRRAEDRLRRYLTY' A
#
# COMPACT_ATOMS: atom_id res chain seq x y z
N MET A 1 3.12 0.46 -13.09
CA MET A 1 2.50 0.38 -11.74
C MET A 1 1.72 -0.91 -11.63
N ARG A 2 1.86 -1.59 -10.51
CA ARG A 2 1.18 -2.85 -10.28
C ARG A 2 -0.33 -2.67 -10.21
N ASN A 3 -1.03 -3.76 -10.48
CA ASN A 3 -2.45 -3.85 -10.23
C ASN A 3 -2.67 -3.79 -8.72
N ILE A 4 -3.24 -2.72 -8.24
CA ILE A 4 -3.35 -2.46 -6.80
C ILE A 4 -4.70 -2.98 -6.31
N PRO A 5 -4.74 -3.63 -5.11
CA PRO A 5 -6.00 -4.17 -4.59
C PRO A 5 -7.08 -3.12 -4.38
N TYR A 6 -6.74 -1.84 -4.37
CA TYR A 6 -7.73 -0.79 -4.19
C TYR A 6 -8.76 -0.71 -5.32
N ASP A 7 -8.50 -1.33 -6.47
CA ASP A 7 -9.48 -1.40 -7.55
C ASP A 7 -10.78 -2.04 -7.09
N ASN A 8 -10.70 -2.90 -6.07
CA ASN A 8 -11.85 -3.59 -5.50
C ASN A 8 -12.23 -3.07 -4.11
N ILE A 9 -11.47 -2.12 -3.57
CA ILE A 9 -11.69 -1.62 -2.22
C ILE A 9 -12.91 -0.70 -2.15
N TRP A 10 -13.12 0.07 -3.21
CA TRP A 10 -14.12 1.13 -3.20
C TRP A 10 -15.56 0.64 -3.34
N GLY A 11 -15.76 -0.48 -4.00
CA GLY A 11 -17.09 -0.89 -4.43
C GLY A 11 -17.73 0.08 -5.43
N LEU A 12 -16.97 1.04 -5.93
CA LEU A 12 -17.41 2.06 -6.89
C LEU A 12 -16.41 2.16 -8.02
N GLU A 13 -16.91 2.40 -9.24
CA GLU A 13 -16.05 2.69 -10.38
C GLU A 13 -15.67 4.16 -10.35
N LEU A 14 -14.46 4.43 -9.89
CA LEU A 14 -13.90 5.77 -9.90
C LEU A 14 -12.77 5.85 -10.92
N PRO A 15 -12.55 7.03 -11.52
CA PRO A 15 -11.36 7.22 -12.34
C PRO A 15 -10.09 6.86 -11.57
N ARG A 16 -9.14 6.25 -12.26
CA ARG A 16 -7.91 5.78 -11.63
C ARG A 16 -7.16 6.89 -10.88
N GLU A 17 -7.17 8.10 -11.46
CA GLU A 17 -6.53 9.25 -10.83
C GLU A 17 -7.17 9.61 -9.50
N VAL A 18 -8.49 9.54 -9.42
CA VAL A 18 -9.22 9.81 -8.18
C VAL A 18 -8.93 8.74 -7.15
N GLN A 19 -8.92 7.47 -7.56
CA GLN A 19 -8.57 6.36 -6.68
C GLN A 19 -7.17 6.53 -6.10
N LEU A 20 -6.20 6.86 -6.94
CA LEU A 20 -4.83 7.07 -6.54
C LEU A 20 -4.69 8.21 -5.54
N GLN A 21 -5.34 9.33 -5.82
CA GLN A 21 -5.31 10.50 -4.93
C GLN A 21 -5.90 10.17 -3.56
N ARG A 22 -7.01 9.45 -3.54
CA ARG A 22 -7.64 9.01 -2.28
C ARG A 22 -6.74 8.06 -1.50
N MET A 23 -6.12 7.11 -2.20
CA MET A 23 -5.19 6.18 -1.58
C MET A 23 -4.00 6.92 -0.95
N LEU A 24 -3.41 7.86 -1.68
CA LEU A 24 -2.29 8.65 -1.18
C LEU A 24 -2.68 9.48 0.05
N ARG A 25 -3.88 10.05 0.05
CA ARG A 25 -4.37 10.81 1.20
C ARG A 25 -4.54 9.93 2.43
N VAL A 26 -5.14 8.76 2.28
CA VAL A 26 -5.30 7.81 3.39
C VAL A 26 -3.95 7.31 3.87
N MET A 27 -3.03 7.01 2.96
CA MET A 27 -1.67 6.63 3.32
C MET A 27 -1.00 7.70 4.19
N GLU A 28 -1.14 8.95 3.80
CA GLU A 28 -0.52 10.05 4.53
C GLU A 28 -1.11 10.22 5.93
N GLN A 29 -2.42 10.07 6.07
CA GLN A 29 -3.12 10.31 7.32
C GLN A 29 -3.16 9.12 8.26
N GLU A 30 -3.24 7.91 7.73
CA GLU A 30 -3.59 6.72 8.52
C GLU A 30 -2.47 5.69 8.65
N LEU A 31 -1.46 5.75 7.82
CA LEU A 31 -0.38 4.76 7.85
C LEU A 31 0.84 5.29 8.59
N THR A 32 1.57 4.36 9.25
CA THR A 32 2.87 4.68 9.83
C THR A 32 3.89 4.94 8.73
N GLU A 33 5.02 5.55 9.09
CA GLU A 33 6.10 5.82 8.14
C GLU A 33 6.61 4.54 7.47
N LYS A 34 6.76 3.47 8.25
CA LYS A 34 7.18 2.17 7.70
C LYS A 34 6.15 1.61 6.74
N GLN A 35 4.88 1.67 7.10
CA GLN A 35 3.80 1.19 6.23
C GLN A 35 3.77 1.97 4.93
N LYS A 36 3.89 3.29 4.98
CA LYS A 36 3.94 4.13 3.78
C LYS A 36 5.13 3.78 2.91
N ALA A 37 6.31 3.67 3.51
CA ALA A 37 7.55 3.38 2.77
C ALA A 37 7.48 2.03 2.05
N TYR A 38 7.05 0.98 2.75
CA TYR A 38 7.00 -0.36 2.17
C TYR A 38 5.89 -0.48 1.12
N LEU A 39 4.74 0.13 1.39
CA LEU A 39 3.63 0.11 0.45
C LEU A 39 3.99 0.86 -0.83
N SER A 40 4.63 2.02 -0.71
CA SER A 40 5.10 2.80 -1.86
C SER A 40 6.13 2.03 -2.68
N ALA A 41 7.08 1.38 -2.02
CA ALA A 41 8.08 0.58 -2.70
C ALA A 41 7.44 -0.60 -3.44
N TYR A 42 6.45 -1.22 -2.84
CA TYR A 42 5.79 -2.38 -3.43
C TYR A 42 4.91 -2.00 -4.64
N TYR A 43 4.07 -0.98 -4.49
CA TYR A 43 3.10 -0.64 -5.53
C TYR A 43 3.59 0.36 -6.56
N PHE A 44 4.39 1.33 -6.16
CA PHE A 44 4.86 2.37 -7.10
C PHE A 44 6.22 2.07 -7.70
N GLU A 45 7.14 1.52 -6.91
CA GLU A 45 8.47 1.12 -7.42
C GLU A 45 8.50 -0.33 -7.91
N GLU A 46 7.42 -1.07 -7.72
CA GLU A 46 7.29 -2.46 -8.17
C GLU A 46 8.35 -3.39 -7.60
N LEU A 47 8.78 -3.14 -6.38
CA LEU A 47 9.74 -3.98 -5.71
C LEU A 47 9.05 -5.19 -5.05
N SER A 48 9.72 -6.34 -5.08
CA SER A 48 9.25 -7.52 -4.35
C SER A 48 9.51 -7.34 -2.85
N PRO A 49 8.80 -8.09 -1.98
CA PRO A 49 9.11 -8.07 -0.54
C PRO A 49 10.58 -8.38 -0.23
N THR A 50 11.20 -9.28 -0.99
CA THR A 50 12.61 -9.61 -0.84
C THR A 50 13.51 -8.40 -1.14
N GLN A 51 13.19 -7.67 -2.20
CA GLN A 51 13.95 -6.47 -2.56
C GLN A 51 13.78 -5.36 -1.52
N ILE A 52 12.57 -5.20 -1.00
CA ILE A 52 12.29 -4.22 0.05
C ILE A 52 13.06 -4.61 1.32
N ALA A 53 13.04 -5.88 1.69
CA ALA A 53 13.76 -6.37 2.85
C ALA A 53 15.27 -6.08 2.74
N ARG A 54 15.84 -6.27 1.56
CA ARG A 54 17.26 -5.96 1.32
C ARG A 54 17.54 -4.46 1.45
N ARG A 55 16.65 -3.63 0.90
CA ARG A 55 16.82 -2.17 0.97
C ARG A 55 16.88 -1.67 2.42
N TYR A 56 16.05 -2.21 3.29
CA TYR A 56 15.92 -1.75 4.67
C TYR A 56 16.69 -2.61 5.66
N GLY A 57 17.38 -3.66 5.21
CA GLY A 57 18.16 -4.53 6.09
C GLY A 57 17.33 -5.29 7.10
N ILE A 58 16.14 -5.74 6.69
CA ILE A 58 15.21 -6.47 7.56
C ILE A 58 14.80 -7.80 6.95
N HIS A 59 14.05 -8.57 7.68
CA HIS A 59 13.57 -9.87 7.24
C HIS A 59 12.41 -9.72 6.28
N ARG A 60 12.34 -10.58 5.25
CA ARG A 60 11.25 -10.58 4.29
C ARG A 60 9.87 -10.73 4.95
N SER A 61 9.76 -11.56 5.97
CA SER A 61 8.51 -11.77 6.69
C SER A 61 8.02 -10.49 7.36
N THR A 62 8.92 -9.64 7.84
CA THR A 62 8.58 -8.35 8.41
C THR A 62 7.96 -7.43 7.37
N VAL A 63 8.52 -7.42 6.16
CA VAL A 63 7.97 -6.64 5.05
C VAL A 63 6.57 -7.12 4.70
N THR A 64 6.41 -8.44 4.53
CA THR A 64 5.11 -9.03 4.18
C THR A 64 4.05 -8.70 5.22
N HIS A 65 4.42 -8.79 6.49
CA HIS A 65 3.52 -8.50 7.61
C HIS A 65 3.09 -7.03 7.61
N THR A 66 4.05 -6.14 7.42
CA THR A 66 3.79 -4.70 7.38
C THR A 66 2.91 -4.33 6.18
N LEU A 67 3.16 -4.93 5.02
CA LEU A 67 2.34 -4.71 3.83
C LEU A 67 0.89 -5.15 4.06
N ARG A 68 0.68 -6.32 4.67
CA ARG A 68 -0.67 -6.78 4.98
C ARG A 68 -1.42 -5.84 5.89
N ARG A 69 -0.76 -5.38 6.95
CA ARG A 69 -1.35 -4.44 7.90
C ARG A 69 -1.71 -3.12 7.21
N ALA A 70 -0.82 -2.65 6.35
CA ALA A 70 -1.07 -1.42 5.58
C ALA A 70 -2.26 -1.59 4.65
N GLU A 71 -2.33 -2.71 3.92
CA GLU A 71 -3.43 -2.99 3.01
C GLU A 71 -4.76 -3.12 3.76
N ASP A 72 -4.77 -3.82 4.90
CA ASP A 72 -5.97 -3.96 5.72
C ASP A 72 -6.46 -2.61 6.22
N ARG A 73 -5.55 -1.75 6.62
CA ARG A 73 -5.88 -0.41 7.08
C ARG A 73 -6.44 0.44 5.95
N LEU A 74 -5.84 0.37 4.76
CA LEU A 74 -6.36 1.06 3.58
C LEU A 74 -7.78 0.61 3.25
N ARG A 75 -8.02 -0.70 3.23
CA ARG A 75 -9.37 -1.22 2.98
C ARG A 75 -10.38 -0.64 3.95
N ARG A 76 -10.02 -0.59 5.23
CA ARG A 76 -10.91 -0.09 6.28
C ARG A 76 -11.35 1.34 6.03
N TYR A 77 -10.46 2.20 5.54
CA TYR A 77 -10.75 3.61 5.30
C TYR A 77 -11.27 3.92 3.91
N LEU A 78 -11.00 3.06 2.94
CA LEU A 78 -11.36 3.32 1.56
C LEU A 78 -12.67 2.66 1.11
N THR A 79 -13.22 1.74 1.89
CA THR A 79 -14.48 1.07 1.58
C THR A 79 -15.72 1.81 2.08
N TYR A 80 -15.55 2.89 2.78
CA TYR A 80 -16.65 3.68 3.34
C TYR A 80 -16.89 4.95 2.57
#